data_f49c3e8835df2502b56340300fdf8723
#
_entry.id   f49c3e8835df2502b56340300fdf8723
#
_cell.length_a   1.000
_cell.length_b   1.000
_cell.length_c   1.000
_cell.angle_alpha   90.00
_cell.angle_beta   90.00
_cell.angle_gamma   90.00
#
_symmetry.space_group_name_H-M   'P 1'
#
loop_
_entity.id
_entity.type
_entity.pdbx_description
1 polymer ?
#
loop_
_entity_poly.entity_id
_entity_poly.type
_entity_poly.pdbx_seq_one_letter_code
_entity_poly.pdbx_strand_id
1 'polypeptide(L)'
;MLGNNMGKKLTVYVPDYVVFDLETTGISCASDEVIEISAVKVRGGQVVDEFSTLVNPGRSIPWQASRVNGIYDDMVADSPDFVIALAEFLKFAGDAVLVGHNIHSFDMKFLYRDARKFWNRIPNNDYIDTLQLARYCLPQLHHHRLVDLAEHYGISSEGAHRALADCRMNQQVFELLGREIAKRGASQHSSSIDDECDSMRICPKCGSRMVPRSGKFGRFYGCTGYPVCRHTEKLK
;
A
#
# COMPACT_ATOMS: atom_id res chain seq x y z
N MET A 1 -0.12 12.93 12.07
CA MET A 1 -0.84 13.43 10.89
C MET A 1 0.05 14.18 9.93
N LEU A 2 0.57 15.36 10.19
CA LEU A 2 1.57 16.00 9.33
C LEU A 2 2.91 16.09 10.02
N GLY A 3 3.99 15.64 9.37
CA GLY A 3 5.34 15.63 9.92
C GLY A 3 6.39 16.01 8.87
N ASN A 4 7.65 15.90 9.25
CA ASN A 4 8.77 16.13 8.35
C ASN A 4 9.22 14.83 7.64
N ASN A 5 8.82 13.68 8.16
CA ASN A 5 9.21 12.36 7.65
C ASN A 5 7.97 11.62 7.11
N MET A 6 8.18 10.84 6.07
CA MET A 6 7.17 9.91 5.56
C MET A 6 6.88 8.81 6.59
N GLY A 7 5.64 8.31 6.60
CA GLY A 7 5.28 7.10 7.32
C GLY A 7 6.04 5.87 6.80
N LYS A 8 6.03 4.82 7.58
CA LYS A 8 6.67 3.55 7.23
C LYS A 8 5.79 2.79 6.23
N LYS A 9 6.44 2.18 5.26
CA LYS A 9 5.79 1.19 4.41
C LYS A 9 5.73 -0.15 5.12
N LEU A 10 4.51 -0.64 5.33
CA LEU A 10 4.24 -1.89 6.00
C LEU A 10 3.97 -3.01 4.97
N THR A 11 4.27 -4.25 5.35
CA THR A 11 4.04 -5.47 4.54
C THR A 11 3.25 -6.52 5.32
N VAL A 12 2.37 -6.06 6.20
CA VAL A 12 1.54 -6.90 7.09
C VAL A 12 0.07 -6.53 6.90
N TYR A 13 -0.82 -7.43 7.27
CA TYR A 13 -2.24 -7.10 7.39
C TYR A 13 -2.51 -6.38 8.72
N VAL A 14 -3.37 -5.37 8.69
CA VAL A 14 -3.90 -4.66 9.86
C VAL A 14 -5.43 -4.58 9.75
N PRO A 15 -6.19 -4.74 10.86
CA PRO A 15 -7.66 -4.73 10.81
C PRO A 15 -8.28 -3.33 10.79
N ASP A 16 -7.50 -2.31 11.15
CA ASP A 16 -7.90 -0.90 11.22
C ASP A 16 -7.09 -0.08 10.24
N TYR A 17 -7.72 0.46 9.21
CA TYR A 17 -7.05 1.18 8.13
C TYR A 17 -7.99 2.09 7.35
N VAL A 18 -7.43 2.88 6.46
CA VAL A 18 -8.17 3.66 5.46
C VAL A 18 -7.63 3.30 4.08
N VAL A 19 -8.47 2.71 3.23
CA VAL A 19 -8.15 2.59 1.80
C VAL A 19 -8.38 3.94 1.15
N PHE A 20 -7.49 4.35 0.25
CA PHE A 20 -7.72 5.54 -0.57
C PHE A 20 -7.20 5.34 -1.99
N ASP A 21 -7.74 6.14 -2.89
CA ASP A 21 -7.40 6.15 -4.30
C ASP A 21 -7.58 7.56 -4.86
N LEU A 22 -6.84 7.91 -5.90
CA LEU A 22 -6.86 9.19 -6.59
C LEU A 22 -7.17 9.01 -8.07
N GLU A 23 -8.06 9.85 -8.61
CA GLU A 23 -8.10 10.10 -10.04
C GLU A 23 -7.33 11.39 -10.37
N THR A 24 -6.65 11.39 -11.49
CA THR A 24 -5.75 12.48 -11.86
C THR A 24 -5.89 12.88 -13.34
N THR A 25 -5.40 14.05 -13.70
CA THR A 25 -5.34 14.50 -15.11
C THR A 25 -4.32 13.75 -15.95
N GLY A 26 -3.47 12.93 -15.32
CA GLY A 26 -2.43 12.11 -15.96
C GLY A 26 -1.52 11.45 -14.95
N ILE A 27 -0.44 10.81 -15.42
CA ILE A 27 0.39 9.91 -14.60
C ILE A 27 1.61 10.56 -13.94
N SER A 28 1.90 11.82 -14.27
CA SER A 28 3.11 12.51 -13.79
C SER A 28 2.78 13.41 -12.60
N CYS A 29 3.18 13.01 -11.40
CA CYS A 29 3.00 13.87 -10.22
C CYS A 29 3.76 15.23 -10.30
N ALA A 30 4.61 15.45 -11.30
CA ALA A 30 5.31 16.72 -11.49
C ALA A 30 4.45 17.72 -12.27
N SER A 31 3.52 17.27 -13.12
CA SER A 31 2.76 18.11 -14.07
C SER A 31 1.26 17.88 -14.04
N ASP A 32 0.80 16.79 -13.47
CA ASP A 32 -0.61 16.44 -13.43
C ASP A 32 -1.24 16.76 -12.07
N GLU A 33 -2.56 16.94 -12.06
CA GLU A 33 -3.31 17.36 -10.89
C GLU A 33 -4.35 16.31 -10.50
N VAL A 34 -4.73 16.28 -9.22
CA VAL A 34 -5.79 15.41 -8.70
C VAL A 34 -7.16 15.97 -9.10
N ILE A 35 -8.07 15.10 -9.51
CA ILE A 35 -9.45 15.44 -9.90
C ILE A 35 -10.52 14.68 -9.11
N GLU A 36 -10.15 13.61 -8.39
CA GLU A 36 -11.00 12.95 -7.41
C GLU A 36 -10.10 12.35 -6.31
N ILE A 37 -10.56 12.39 -5.07
CA ILE A 37 -9.98 11.64 -3.96
C ILE A 37 -11.09 10.93 -3.22
N SER A 38 -10.95 9.62 -3.05
CA SER A 38 -11.91 8.79 -2.34
C SER A 38 -11.22 7.91 -1.31
N ALA A 39 -11.97 7.54 -0.28
CA ALA A 39 -11.45 6.66 0.75
C ALA A 39 -12.57 5.83 1.42
N VAL A 40 -12.19 4.67 1.91
CA VAL A 40 -13.03 3.76 2.71
C VAL A 40 -12.35 3.50 4.04
N LYS A 41 -13.03 3.82 5.14
CA LYS A 41 -12.54 3.58 6.50
C LYS A 41 -13.00 2.23 7.01
N VAL A 42 -12.04 1.47 7.53
CA VAL A 42 -12.24 0.12 8.03
C VAL A 42 -11.82 0.05 9.49
N ARG A 43 -12.64 -0.63 10.31
CA ARG A 43 -12.36 -0.96 11.71
C ARG A 43 -12.72 -2.43 11.96
N GLY A 44 -11.78 -3.18 12.53
CA GLY A 44 -11.98 -4.61 12.75
C GLY A 44 -12.30 -5.40 11.47
N GLY A 45 -11.76 -4.98 10.31
CA GLY A 45 -12.06 -5.58 9.01
C GLY A 45 -13.45 -5.23 8.42
N GLN A 46 -14.21 -4.32 9.05
CA GLN A 46 -15.53 -3.88 8.59
C GLN A 46 -15.48 -2.43 8.10
N VAL A 47 -16.13 -2.16 6.98
CA VAL A 47 -16.32 -0.79 6.48
C VAL A 47 -17.23 -0.04 7.45
N VAL A 48 -16.77 1.11 7.95
CA VAL A 48 -17.51 1.95 8.91
C VAL A 48 -17.83 3.34 8.37
N ASP A 49 -17.11 3.82 7.36
CA ASP A 49 -17.32 5.15 6.80
C ASP A 49 -16.71 5.26 5.41
N GLU A 50 -17.17 6.21 4.60
CA GLU A 50 -16.67 6.49 3.26
C GLU A 50 -16.50 7.99 3.06
N PHE A 51 -15.50 8.36 2.29
CA PHE A 51 -15.20 9.73 1.87
C PHE A 51 -15.02 9.75 0.36
N SER A 52 -15.59 10.73 -0.31
CA SER A 52 -15.35 10.95 -1.73
C SER A 52 -15.62 12.40 -2.09
N THR A 53 -14.72 13.01 -2.84
CA THR A 53 -14.92 14.35 -3.40
C THR A 53 -14.23 14.50 -4.74
N LEU A 54 -14.90 15.14 -5.66
CA LEU A 54 -14.27 15.67 -6.87
C LEU A 54 -13.40 16.87 -6.49
N VAL A 55 -12.43 17.16 -7.33
CA VAL A 55 -11.44 18.22 -7.11
C VAL A 55 -11.32 19.06 -8.39
N ASN A 56 -11.39 20.37 -8.24
CA ASN A 56 -11.09 21.28 -9.35
C ASN A 56 -9.56 21.37 -9.55
N PRO A 57 -9.03 20.89 -10.69
CA PRO A 57 -7.59 20.92 -10.94
C PRO A 57 -7.06 22.31 -11.33
N GLY A 58 -7.92 23.32 -11.46
CA GLY A 58 -7.57 24.67 -11.94
C GLY A 58 -7.09 24.71 -13.40
N ARG A 59 -7.36 23.65 -14.17
CA ARG A 59 -7.00 23.50 -15.60
C ARG A 59 -7.91 22.49 -16.27
N SER A 60 -7.98 22.50 -17.59
CA SER A 60 -8.75 21.50 -18.33
C SER A 60 -8.20 20.09 -18.15
N ILE A 61 -9.10 19.14 -18.02
CA ILE A 61 -8.81 17.72 -17.93
C ILE A 61 -8.51 17.19 -19.34
N PRO A 62 -7.34 16.59 -19.59
CA PRO A 62 -7.05 15.96 -20.87
C PRO A 62 -8.09 14.88 -21.21
N TRP A 63 -8.56 14.84 -22.44
CA TRP A 63 -9.57 13.88 -22.88
C TRP A 63 -9.16 12.41 -22.64
N GLN A 64 -7.85 12.13 -22.65
CA GLN A 64 -7.30 10.81 -22.36
C GLN A 64 -7.58 10.39 -20.92
N ALA A 65 -7.50 11.32 -19.97
CA ALA A 65 -7.83 11.08 -18.56
C ALA A 65 -9.34 10.85 -18.41
N SER A 66 -10.16 11.75 -18.99
CA SER A 66 -11.63 11.63 -18.95
C SER A 66 -12.15 10.33 -19.57
N ARG A 67 -11.47 9.80 -20.59
CA ARG A 67 -11.81 8.47 -21.16
C ARG A 67 -11.58 7.32 -20.21
N VAL A 68 -10.67 7.46 -19.26
CA VAL A 68 -10.34 6.40 -18.27
C VAL A 68 -11.26 6.50 -17.06
N ASN A 69 -11.37 7.69 -16.46
CA ASN A 69 -12.07 7.87 -15.18
C ASN A 69 -13.49 8.45 -15.31
N GLY A 70 -13.89 8.88 -16.49
CA GLY A 70 -15.24 9.43 -16.74
C GLY A 70 -15.48 10.81 -16.11
N ILE A 71 -14.41 11.52 -15.69
CA ILE A 71 -14.52 12.85 -15.08
C ILE A 71 -14.21 13.91 -16.14
N TYR A 72 -15.11 14.91 -16.26
CA TYR A 72 -15.04 16.00 -17.25
C TYR A 72 -15.00 17.36 -16.56
N ASP A 73 -14.58 18.40 -17.29
CA ASP A 73 -14.37 19.75 -16.77
C ASP A 73 -15.62 20.32 -16.08
N ASP A 74 -16.80 20.09 -16.63
CA ASP A 74 -18.08 20.54 -16.07
C ASP A 74 -18.42 19.88 -14.72
N MET A 75 -17.96 18.66 -14.50
CA MET A 75 -18.19 17.94 -13.23
C MET A 75 -17.36 18.51 -12.08
N VAL A 76 -16.19 19.08 -12.36
CA VAL A 76 -15.24 19.58 -11.35
C VAL A 76 -15.27 21.09 -11.18
N ALA A 77 -16.04 21.83 -12.01
CA ALA A 77 -16.02 23.29 -12.07
C ALA A 77 -16.29 23.95 -10.71
N ASP A 78 -17.25 23.42 -9.95
CA ASP A 78 -17.67 23.94 -8.64
C ASP A 78 -17.08 23.11 -7.47
N SER A 79 -16.16 22.18 -7.76
CA SER A 79 -15.51 21.35 -6.73
C SER A 79 -14.43 22.15 -5.99
N PRO A 80 -14.10 21.77 -4.75
CA PRO A 80 -12.99 22.38 -4.01
C PRO A 80 -11.66 22.15 -4.71
N ASP A 81 -10.70 23.04 -4.45
CA ASP A 81 -9.31 22.79 -4.81
C ASP A 81 -8.70 21.65 -3.97
N PHE A 82 -7.59 21.08 -4.47
CA PHE A 82 -7.00 19.92 -3.82
C PHE A 82 -6.50 20.20 -2.40
N VAL A 83 -6.11 21.43 -2.06
CA VAL A 83 -5.69 21.75 -0.68
C VAL A 83 -6.83 21.53 0.32
N ILE A 84 -8.05 21.89 -0.04
CA ILE A 84 -9.25 21.69 0.79
C ILE A 84 -9.59 20.20 0.88
N ALA A 85 -9.69 19.53 -0.28
CA ALA A 85 -10.01 18.12 -0.36
C ALA A 85 -8.97 17.24 0.40
N LEU A 86 -7.68 17.57 0.28
CA LEU A 86 -6.61 16.89 0.99
C LEU A 86 -6.69 17.11 2.51
N ALA A 87 -7.05 18.32 2.98
CA ALA A 87 -7.22 18.59 4.39
C ALA A 87 -8.39 17.78 4.99
N GLU A 88 -9.50 17.68 4.28
CA GLU A 88 -10.67 16.87 4.66
C GLU A 88 -10.34 15.37 4.66
N PHE A 89 -9.66 14.89 3.62
CA PHE A 89 -9.17 13.51 3.58
C PHE A 89 -8.25 13.18 4.76
N LEU A 90 -7.28 14.04 5.06
CA LEU A 90 -6.37 13.81 6.20
C LEU A 90 -7.11 13.85 7.55
N LYS A 91 -8.14 14.69 7.68
CA LYS A 91 -9.03 14.67 8.85
C LYS A 91 -9.82 13.36 8.93
N PHE A 92 -10.36 12.89 7.80
CA PHE A 92 -11.05 11.61 7.70
C PHE A 92 -10.11 10.43 8.05
N ALA A 93 -8.92 10.38 7.47
CA ALA A 93 -7.94 9.31 7.70
C ALA A 93 -7.43 9.29 9.15
N GLY A 94 -7.20 10.45 9.76
CA GLY A 94 -6.59 10.54 11.09
C GLY A 94 -5.21 9.91 11.12
N ASP A 95 -4.94 9.10 12.15
CA ASP A 95 -3.67 8.36 12.32
C ASP A 95 -3.72 6.94 11.75
N ALA A 96 -4.76 6.59 10.97
CA ALA A 96 -4.92 5.26 10.42
C ALA A 96 -3.78 4.91 9.44
N VAL A 97 -3.50 3.61 9.31
CA VAL A 97 -2.65 3.10 8.24
C VAL A 97 -3.37 3.33 6.91
N LEU A 98 -2.68 3.91 5.95
CA LEU A 98 -3.20 4.12 4.60
C LEU A 98 -2.96 2.87 3.75
N VAL A 99 -3.98 2.44 3.04
CA VAL A 99 -3.92 1.28 2.15
C VAL A 99 -4.32 1.72 0.75
N GLY A 100 -3.67 1.18 -0.29
CA GLY A 100 -4.07 1.44 -1.65
C GLY A 100 -3.30 0.56 -2.65
N HIS A 101 -3.74 0.55 -3.89
CA HIS A 101 -3.14 -0.29 -4.92
C HIS A 101 -2.11 0.50 -5.73
N ASN A 102 -0.82 0.13 -5.65
CA ASN A 102 0.29 0.87 -6.25
C ASN A 102 0.51 2.27 -5.67
N ILE A 103 -0.03 2.55 -4.48
CA ILE A 103 0.00 3.89 -3.88
C ILE A 103 1.41 4.40 -3.62
N HIS A 104 2.36 3.52 -3.32
CA HIS A 104 3.76 3.92 -3.12
C HIS A 104 4.35 4.64 -4.33
N SER A 105 4.02 4.15 -5.52
CA SER A 105 4.59 4.64 -6.77
C SER A 105 3.78 5.77 -7.40
N PHE A 106 2.52 5.94 -6.99
CA PHE A 106 1.58 6.87 -7.59
C PHE A 106 0.95 7.82 -6.56
N ASP A 107 -0.11 7.45 -5.88
CA ASP A 107 -0.95 8.31 -5.05
C ASP A 107 -0.18 9.07 -3.96
N MET A 108 0.69 8.38 -3.24
CA MET A 108 1.50 8.98 -2.19
C MET A 108 2.41 10.10 -2.71
N LYS A 109 2.80 10.07 -3.98
CA LYS A 109 3.62 11.13 -4.57
C LYS A 109 2.83 12.42 -4.74
N PHE A 110 1.57 12.34 -5.18
CA PHE A 110 0.67 13.48 -5.26
C PHE A 110 0.39 14.03 -3.85
N LEU A 111 0.03 13.17 -2.89
CA LEU A 111 -0.19 13.58 -1.51
C LEU A 111 1.02 14.32 -0.93
N TYR A 112 2.21 13.78 -1.08
CA TYR A 112 3.44 14.38 -0.53
C TYR A 112 3.81 15.67 -1.24
N ARG A 113 3.68 15.74 -2.59
CA ARG A 113 3.94 16.96 -3.36
C ARG A 113 3.09 18.10 -2.83
N ASP A 114 1.79 17.89 -2.77
CA ASP A 114 0.84 18.94 -2.47
C ASP A 114 0.82 19.31 -0.99
N ALA A 115 0.88 18.34 -0.08
CA ALA A 115 1.02 18.63 1.34
C ALA A 115 2.30 19.44 1.65
N ARG A 116 3.41 19.12 0.97
CA ARG A 116 4.64 19.91 1.09
C ARG A 116 4.49 21.30 0.51
N LYS A 117 3.85 21.42 -0.65
CA LYS A 117 3.57 22.71 -1.30
C LYS A 117 2.70 23.61 -0.42
N PHE A 118 1.63 23.07 0.17
CA PHE A 118 0.65 23.85 0.91
C PHE A 118 1.03 24.11 2.37
N TRP A 119 1.64 23.12 3.05
CA TRP A 119 1.87 23.19 4.50
C TRP A 119 3.33 23.01 4.92
N ASN A 120 4.26 22.88 3.97
CA ASN A 120 5.66 22.56 4.21
C ASN A 120 5.85 21.32 5.11
N ARG A 121 4.91 20.41 5.09
CA ARG A 121 4.86 19.15 5.84
C ARG A 121 4.23 18.07 4.97
N ILE A 122 4.36 16.82 5.37
CA ILE A 122 3.78 15.68 4.65
C ILE A 122 3.00 14.78 5.61
N PRO A 123 2.00 14.02 5.12
CA PRO A 123 1.38 12.95 5.89
C PRO A 123 2.43 11.97 6.40
N ASN A 124 2.35 11.64 7.69
CA ASN A 124 3.26 10.68 8.35
C ASN A 124 2.57 9.35 8.69
N ASN A 125 1.40 9.13 8.13
CA ASN A 125 0.68 7.87 8.24
C ASN A 125 1.54 6.72 7.68
N ASP A 126 1.64 5.62 8.41
CA ASP A 126 2.16 4.38 7.85
C ASP A 126 1.25 3.90 6.71
N TYR A 127 1.79 3.15 5.76
CA TYR A 127 1.01 2.75 4.59
C TYR A 127 1.34 1.35 4.08
N ILE A 128 0.38 0.75 3.39
CA ILE A 128 0.46 -0.58 2.79
C ILE A 128 0.10 -0.48 1.31
N ASP A 129 0.96 -1.03 0.46
CA ASP A 129 0.75 -1.10 -0.98
C ASP A 129 0.27 -2.52 -1.36
N THR A 130 -1.01 -2.65 -1.71
CA THR A 130 -1.63 -3.95 -2.01
C THR A 130 -1.08 -4.61 -3.27
N LEU A 131 -0.54 -3.84 -4.24
CA LEU A 131 0.16 -4.42 -5.40
C LEU A 131 1.39 -5.24 -4.95
N GLN A 132 2.13 -4.73 -3.96
CA GLN A 132 3.31 -5.44 -3.48
C GLN A 132 2.94 -6.65 -2.62
N LEU A 133 1.90 -6.53 -1.79
CA LEU A 133 1.35 -7.68 -1.05
C LEU A 133 0.84 -8.75 -2.00
N ALA A 134 0.11 -8.37 -3.06
CA ALA A 134 -0.40 -9.30 -4.05
C ALA A 134 0.71 -10.06 -4.76
N ARG A 135 1.78 -9.38 -5.17
CA ARG A 135 2.96 -10.03 -5.77
C ARG A 135 3.62 -11.03 -4.83
N TYR A 136 3.61 -10.76 -3.53
CA TYR A 136 4.12 -11.69 -2.53
C TYR A 136 3.16 -12.86 -2.29
N CYS A 137 1.86 -12.59 -2.17
CA CYS A 137 0.86 -13.61 -1.85
C CYS A 137 0.48 -14.49 -3.05
N LEU A 138 0.51 -13.95 -4.27
CA LEU A 138 0.01 -14.59 -5.50
C LEU A 138 1.07 -14.59 -6.60
N PRO A 139 2.28 -15.12 -6.36
CA PRO A 139 3.37 -15.09 -7.34
C PRO A 139 3.05 -15.85 -8.63
N GLN A 140 2.02 -16.70 -8.63
CA GLN A 140 1.57 -17.47 -9.79
C GLN A 140 0.76 -16.63 -10.78
N LEU A 141 0.24 -15.46 -10.40
CA LEU A 141 -0.48 -14.59 -11.32
C LEU A 141 0.50 -13.83 -12.23
N HIS A 142 0.16 -13.76 -13.53
CA HIS A 142 0.97 -13.01 -14.50
C HIS A 142 0.82 -11.49 -14.33
N HIS A 143 -0.35 -11.04 -13.94
CA HIS A 143 -0.69 -9.63 -13.72
C HIS A 143 -1.28 -9.44 -12.34
N HIS A 144 -1.06 -8.26 -11.76
CA HIS A 144 -1.51 -7.93 -10.41
C HIS A 144 -2.17 -6.54 -10.39
N ARG A 145 -2.82 -6.12 -11.50
CA ARG A 145 -3.66 -4.91 -11.48
C ARG A 145 -4.86 -5.17 -10.56
N LEU A 146 -5.43 -4.13 -10.01
CA LEU A 146 -6.56 -4.27 -9.09
C LEU A 146 -7.70 -5.11 -9.68
N VAL A 147 -8.03 -4.89 -10.96
CA VAL A 147 -9.04 -5.67 -11.69
C VAL A 147 -8.66 -7.15 -11.86
N ASP A 148 -7.37 -7.47 -12.08
CA ASP A 148 -6.91 -8.86 -12.18
C ASP A 148 -7.06 -9.58 -10.82
N LEU A 149 -6.81 -8.88 -9.72
CA LEU A 149 -6.99 -9.40 -8.37
C LEU A 149 -8.47 -9.56 -8.02
N ALA A 150 -9.31 -8.61 -8.44
CA ALA A 150 -10.75 -8.69 -8.26
C ALA A 150 -11.30 -9.92 -9.00
N GLU A 151 -10.92 -10.13 -10.26
CA GLU A 151 -11.29 -11.32 -11.05
C GLU A 151 -10.83 -12.61 -10.35
N HIS A 152 -9.57 -12.67 -9.92
CA HIS A 152 -9.01 -13.82 -9.20
C HIS A 152 -9.82 -14.20 -7.95
N TYR A 153 -10.32 -13.21 -7.23
CA TYR A 153 -11.09 -13.41 -6.00
C TYR A 153 -12.62 -13.42 -6.19
N GLY A 154 -13.12 -13.27 -7.42
CA GLY A 154 -14.54 -13.20 -7.72
C GLY A 154 -15.24 -11.94 -7.18
N ILE A 155 -14.49 -10.83 -7.09
CA ILE A 155 -15.00 -9.52 -6.67
C ILE A 155 -15.50 -8.79 -7.92
N SER A 156 -16.66 -8.11 -7.84
CA SER A 156 -17.16 -7.28 -8.92
C SER A 156 -16.21 -6.10 -9.19
N SER A 157 -15.91 -5.88 -10.47
CA SER A 157 -15.17 -4.71 -10.96
C SER A 157 -16.09 -3.66 -11.58
N GLU A 158 -17.38 -3.72 -11.32
CA GLU A 158 -18.36 -2.73 -11.78
C GLU A 158 -18.03 -1.35 -11.20
N GLY A 159 -17.97 -0.35 -12.07
CA GLY A 159 -17.58 1.01 -11.71
C GLY A 159 -16.07 1.23 -11.53
N ALA A 160 -15.23 0.29 -11.95
CA ALA A 160 -13.77 0.49 -11.98
C ALA A 160 -13.40 1.79 -12.72
N HIS A 161 -12.28 2.39 -12.32
CA HIS A 161 -11.81 3.72 -12.72
C HIS A 161 -12.66 4.89 -12.20
N ARG A 162 -13.29 4.67 -11.04
CA ARG A 162 -13.80 5.71 -10.17
C ARG A 162 -13.24 5.44 -8.78
N ALA A 163 -12.59 6.44 -8.22
CA ALA A 163 -11.78 6.26 -7.01
C ALA A 163 -12.52 5.57 -5.85
N LEU A 164 -13.82 5.86 -5.63
CA LEU A 164 -14.57 5.18 -4.57
C LEU A 164 -14.84 3.70 -4.87
N ALA A 165 -15.14 3.35 -6.12
CA ALA A 165 -15.34 1.96 -6.52
C ALA A 165 -14.03 1.17 -6.40
N ASP A 166 -12.90 1.78 -6.80
CA ASP A 166 -11.58 1.16 -6.67
C ASP A 166 -11.16 1.03 -5.20
N CYS A 167 -11.49 1.98 -4.32
CA CYS A 167 -11.32 1.84 -2.87
C CYS A 167 -12.10 0.65 -2.30
N ARG A 168 -13.38 0.48 -2.67
CA ARG A 168 -14.22 -0.64 -2.21
C ARG A 168 -13.70 -1.99 -2.72
N MET A 169 -13.29 -2.04 -3.98
CA MET A 169 -12.67 -3.22 -4.59
C MET A 169 -11.35 -3.56 -3.87
N ASN A 170 -10.49 -2.57 -3.66
CA ASN A 170 -9.21 -2.77 -3.01
C ASN A 170 -9.35 -3.14 -1.52
N GLN A 171 -10.39 -2.64 -0.83
CA GLN A 171 -10.73 -3.07 0.53
C GLN A 171 -10.97 -4.58 0.58
N GLN A 172 -11.81 -5.11 -0.31
CA GLN A 172 -12.10 -6.55 -0.36
C GLN A 172 -10.85 -7.37 -0.73
N VAL A 173 -10.06 -6.89 -1.71
CA VAL A 173 -8.78 -7.52 -2.08
C VAL A 173 -7.82 -7.55 -0.89
N PHE A 174 -7.71 -6.46 -0.12
CA PHE A 174 -6.81 -6.39 1.03
C PHE A 174 -7.21 -7.37 2.14
N GLU A 175 -8.52 -7.52 2.43
CA GLU A 175 -9.03 -8.53 3.38
C GLU A 175 -8.64 -9.95 2.95
N LEU A 176 -8.75 -10.26 1.66
CA LEU A 176 -8.41 -11.59 1.15
C LEU A 176 -6.90 -11.83 1.14
N LEU A 177 -6.10 -10.82 0.80
CA LEU A 177 -4.63 -10.89 0.93
C LEU A 177 -4.22 -11.10 2.40
N GLY A 178 -4.91 -10.47 3.35
CA GLY A 178 -4.70 -10.69 4.79
C GLY A 178 -4.89 -12.15 5.18
N ARG A 179 -5.92 -12.81 4.64
CA ARG A 179 -6.15 -14.26 4.86
C ARG A 179 -5.04 -15.11 4.25
N GLU A 180 -4.53 -14.75 3.07
CA GLU A 180 -3.38 -15.45 2.45
C GLU A 180 -2.10 -15.31 3.29
N ILE A 181 -1.84 -14.13 3.84
CA ILE A 181 -0.71 -13.89 4.75
C ILE A 181 -0.84 -14.77 6.00
N ALA A 182 -2.03 -14.82 6.61
CA ALA A 182 -2.29 -15.64 7.80
C ALA A 182 -2.09 -17.13 7.52
N LYS A 183 -2.59 -17.66 6.39
CA LYS A 183 -2.38 -19.04 5.98
C LYS A 183 -0.90 -19.38 5.82
N ARG A 184 -0.11 -18.51 5.21
CA ARG A 184 1.34 -18.70 5.03
C ARG A 184 2.07 -18.68 6.36
N GLY A 185 1.69 -17.80 7.30
CA GLY A 185 2.21 -17.80 8.66
C GLY A 185 1.89 -19.10 9.41
N ALA A 186 0.66 -19.60 9.29
CA ALA A 186 0.25 -20.87 9.88
C ALA A 186 0.98 -22.08 9.25
N SER A 187 1.20 -22.08 7.94
CA SER A 187 1.91 -23.17 7.24
C SER A 187 3.40 -23.23 7.60
N GLN A 188 4.00 -22.09 7.98
CA GLN A 188 5.37 -22.07 8.49
C GLN A 188 5.44 -22.57 9.94
N HIS A 189 4.33 -22.55 10.70
CA HIS A 189 4.26 -23.10 12.06
C HIS A 189 3.85 -24.59 12.08
N SER A 190 3.14 -25.09 11.07
CA SER A 190 2.70 -26.48 11.01
C SER A 190 3.72 -27.45 10.43
N SER A 191 4.82 -26.97 9.86
CA SER A 191 5.94 -27.80 9.37
C SER A 191 7.11 -27.93 10.36
N SER A 192 6.92 -27.52 11.63
CA SER A 192 7.95 -27.61 12.67
C SER A 192 7.40 -28.10 14.00
N ILE A 193 6.76 -29.31 14.01
CA ILE A 193 6.54 -30.06 15.25
C ILE A 193 7.56 -31.19 15.39
N ASP A 194 8.60 -31.24 14.57
CA ASP A 194 9.77 -32.06 14.76
C ASP A 194 11.02 -31.32 14.33
N ASP A 195 11.43 -30.30 15.09
CA ASP A 195 12.86 -30.03 15.31
C ASP A 195 13.04 -29.15 16.55
N GLU A 196 13.72 -29.73 17.49
CA GLU A 196 14.10 -29.15 18.78
C GLU A 196 14.70 -27.74 18.63
N CYS A 197 14.27 -26.84 19.51
CA CYS A 197 15.08 -25.84 20.17
C CYS A 197 16.34 -25.39 19.39
N ASP A 198 16.20 -24.73 18.27
CA ASP A 198 17.30 -23.94 17.73
C ASP A 198 17.32 -22.58 18.46
N SER A 199 17.98 -22.65 19.65
CA SER A 199 18.37 -21.48 20.43
C SER A 199 18.84 -20.39 19.50
N MET A 200 18.26 -19.19 19.64
CA MET A 200 18.64 -18.00 18.89
C MET A 200 20.16 -17.95 18.69
N ARG A 201 20.64 -18.36 17.52
CA ARG A 201 22.07 -18.31 17.20
C ARG A 201 22.53 -16.90 17.11
N ILE A 202 23.43 -16.51 17.99
CA ILE A 202 24.02 -15.16 18.04
C ILE A 202 25.41 -15.23 17.42
N CYS A 203 25.70 -14.30 16.56
CA CYS A 203 27.00 -14.18 15.92
C CYS A 203 28.10 -13.94 16.96
N PRO A 204 29.13 -14.79 17.04
CA PRO A 204 30.18 -14.65 18.03
C PRO A 204 31.08 -13.45 17.79
N LYS A 205 31.03 -12.84 16.60
CA LYS A 205 31.83 -11.65 16.25
C LYS A 205 31.19 -10.32 16.59
N CYS A 206 29.85 -10.20 16.47
CA CYS A 206 29.20 -8.90 16.60
C CYS A 206 27.90 -8.93 17.43
N GLY A 207 27.50 -10.08 17.99
CA GLY A 207 26.30 -10.23 18.82
C GLY A 207 24.97 -10.14 18.03
N SER A 208 24.99 -9.96 16.72
CA SER A 208 23.77 -9.94 15.91
C SER A 208 23.24 -11.36 15.67
N ARG A 209 21.95 -11.48 15.38
CA ARG A 209 21.32 -12.76 15.04
C ARG A 209 21.94 -13.38 13.79
N MET A 210 22.06 -14.71 13.76
CA MET A 210 22.42 -15.46 12.56
C MET A 210 21.18 -16.10 11.93
N VAL A 211 21.09 -16.02 10.60
CA VAL A 211 19.95 -16.55 9.83
C VAL A 211 20.43 -17.53 8.75
N PRO A 212 19.65 -18.57 8.42
CA PRO A 212 19.99 -19.47 7.35
C PRO A 212 19.96 -18.75 6.00
N ARG A 213 20.97 -18.99 5.17
CA ARG A 213 21.11 -18.46 3.80
C ARG A 213 21.52 -19.60 2.86
N SER A 214 21.20 -19.43 1.58
CA SER A 214 21.64 -20.32 0.51
C SER A 214 22.74 -19.67 -0.32
N GLY A 215 23.81 -20.40 -0.61
CA GLY A 215 24.91 -19.95 -1.45
C GLY A 215 25.35 -21.02 -2.45
N LYS A 216 26.34 -20.70 -3.29
CA LYS A 216 26.87 -21.60 -4.34
C LYS A 216 27.30 -22.98 -3.83
N PHE A 217 27.68 -23.10 -2.56
CA PHE A 217 28.19 -24.30 -1.93
C PHE A 217 27.22 -24.92 -0.91
N GLY A 218 25.92 -24.55 -0.95
CA GLY A 218 24.89 -25.07 -0.06
C GLY A 218 24.37 -24.05 0.95
N ARG A 219 23.61 -24.53 1.93
CA ARG A 219 23.00 -23.71 2.99
C ARG A 219 24.02 -23.45 4.12
N PHE A 220 23.96 -22.24 4.67
CA PHE A 220 24.83 -21.81 5.77
C PHE A 220 24.10 -20.76 6.64
N TYR A 221 24.56 -20.56 7.86
CA TYR A 221 24.13 -19.43 8.69
C TYR A 221 24.96 -18.19 8.37
N GLY A 222 24.31 -17.08 8.01
CA GLY A 222 24.93 -15.79 7.80
C GLY A 222 24.50 -14.77 8.84
N CYS A 223 25.46 -13.95 9.29
CA CYS A 223 25.18 -12.86 10.23
C CYS A 223 24.26 -11.80 9.62
N THR A 224 23.26 -11.33 10.38
CA THR A 224 22.37 -10.22 9.95
C THR A 224 23.09 -8.88 9.95
N GLY A 225 24.25 -8.75 10.58
CA GLY A 225 25.10 -7.56 10.53
C GLY A 225 25.87 -7.37 9.22
N TYR A 226 25.64 -8.21 8.19
CA TYR A 226 26.24 -7.99 6.87
C TYR A 226 25.77 -6.66 6.25
N PRO A 227 26.62 -5.87 5.58
CA PRO A 227 27.99 -6.20 5.13
C PRO A 227 29.12 -5.90 6.15
N VAL A 228 28.80 -5.29 7.29
CA VAL A 228 29.80 -4.92 8.31
C VAL A 228 30.38 -6.17 8.99
N CYS A 229 29.52 -7.13 9.38
CA CYS A 229 29.94 -8.41 9.88
C CYS A 229 29.70 -9.50 8.82
N ARG A 230 30.78 -10.15 8.38
CA ARG A 230 30.74 -11.18 7.33
C ARG A 230 30.85 -12.61 7.91
N HIS A 231 30.54 -12.79 9.20
CA HIS A 231 30.65 -14.09 9.83
C HIS A 231 29.59 -15.07 9.28
N THR A 232 30.03 -16.30 8.99
CA THR A 232 29.19 -17.39 8.51
C THR A 232 29.54 -18.70 9.22
N GLU A 233 28.55 -19.58 9.40
CA GLU A 233 28.70 -20.91 9.95
C GLU A 233 28.02 -21.93 9.04
N LYS A 234 28.61 -23.15 8.94
CA LYS A 234 27.98 -24.23 8.16
C LYS A 234 26.72 -24.73 8.87
N LEU A 235 25.65 -24.92 8.10
CA LEU A 235 24.53 -25.73 8.55
C LEU A 235 25.05 -27.21 8.65
N LYS A 236 24.99 -27.79 9.85
CA LYS A 236 25.28 -29.21 10.01
C LYS A 236 24.10 -30.02 9.56
#